data_23888dc6b416787657dc277690a87d02
#
_entry.id   23888dc6b416787657dc277690a87d02
#
_cell.length_a   1.000
_cell.length_b   1.000
_cell.length_c   1.000
_cell.angle_alpha   90.00
_cell.angle_beta   90.00
_cell.angle_gamma   90.00
#
_symmetry.space_group_name_H-M   'P 1'
#
loop_
_entity.id
_entity.type
_entity.pdbx_description
1 polymer ?
#
loop_
_entity_poly.entity_id
_entity_poly.type
_entity_poly.pdbx_seq_one_letter_code
_entity_poly.pdbx_strand_id
1 'polypeptide(L)'
;MTRIAAHRGGAALWPENSVLAFQSAIALGCDLLELDVHLTRDRNVAVIHDATLERTTNGTGPVASLTAAELGRLRLRGPDKQLTAEPVPTLDDVIALAVAAPTPVGLLVEVKESATGVSYDGIEERVLTALARARLQDRATIMAFERGVITRVRALAPRMPTSFLVDRDAVEKAGARPEQTVDWAAALGASDLGLQYSLADERVVARAREARIALGVWTVNDAASIRAMLDLGVDIVTSDRPDLARRLARGGA
;
A
#
# COMPACT_ATOMS: atom_id res chain seq x y z
N MET A 1 2.59 0.01 19.81
CA MET A 1 3.84 0.47 19.13
C MET A 1 3.50 0.65 17.66
N THR A 2 3.86 1.81 17.09
CA THR A 2 3.61 2.12 15.68
C THR A 2 4.37 1.18 14.76
N ARG A 3 3.68 0.60 13.79
CA ARG A 3 4.27 -0.26 12.75
C ARG A 3 4.80 0.59 11.59
N ILE A 4 5.91 0.19 11.00
CA ILE A 4 6.51 0.86 9.85
C ILE A 4 6.24 0.06 8.59
N ALA A 5 5.57 0.71 7.63
CA ALA A 5 5.31 0.19 6.29
C ALA A 5 6.29 0.80 5.28
N ALA A 6 6.93 -0.05 4.49
CA ALA A 6 7.77 0.39 3.38
C ALA A 6 6.88 0.66 2.16
N HIS A 7 6.63 1.96 1.85
CA HIS A 7 5.83 2.39 0.71
C HIS A 7 6.47 1.94 -0.60
N ARG A 8 5.79 1.07 -1.34
CA ARG A 8 6.29 0.41 -2.56
C ARG A 8 7.66 -0.25 -2.36
N GLY A 9 7.90 -0.75 -1.12
CA GLY A 9 9.17 -1.33 -0.74
C GLY A 9 10.25 -0.33 -0.30
N GLY A 10 10.00 0.99 -0.38
CA GLY A 10 10.96 2.07 -0.06
C GLY A 10 11.37 2.85 -1.31
N ALA A 11 10.42 3.53 -1.93
CA ALA A 11 10.54 4.17 -3.25
C ALA A 11 11.63 5.25 -3.36
N ALA A 12 12.07 5.84 -2.23
CA ALA A 12 13.19 6.79 -2.24
C ALA A 12 14.57 6.11 -2.28
N LEU A 13 14.66 4.81 -2.06
CA LEU A 13 15.91 4.06 -1.92
C LEU A 13 16.14 3.06 -3.05
N TRP A 14 15.08 2.45 -3.54
CA TRP A 14 15.11 1.37 -4.54
C TRP A 14 14.06 1.59 -5.62
N PRO A 15 14.13 0.84 -6.75
CA PRO A 15 13.05 0.83 -7.74
C PRO A 15 11.72 0.48 -7.05
N GLU A 16 10.75 1.39 -7.11
CA GLU A 16 9.45 1.19 -6.45
C GLU A 16 8.76 -0.07 -6.94
N ASN A 17 8.05 -0.78 -6.06
CA ASN A 17 7.31 -1.99 -6.37
C ASN A 17 8.17 -3.11 -6.99
N SER A 18 9.47 -3.18 -6.69
CA SER A 18 10.39 -4.23 -7.18
C SER A 18 10.65 -5.32 -6.13
N VAL A 19 11.07 -6.49 -6.61
CA VAL A 19 11.53 -7.57 -5.73
C VAL A 19 12.70 -7.11 -4.86
N LEU A 20 13.66 -6.36 -5.44
CA LEU A 20 14.78 -5.77 -4.71
C LEU A 20 14.31 -4.87 -3.57
N ALA A 21 13.33 -3.98 -3.82
CA ALA A 21 12.82 -3.07 -2.81
C ALA A 21 12.17 -3.83 -1.64
N PHE A 22 11.33 -4.81 -1.93
CA PHE A 22 10.67 -5.61 -0.89
C PHE A 22 11.67 -6.48 -0.10
N GLN A 23 12.64 -7.11 -0.75
CA GLN A 23 13.71 -7.84 -0.06
C GLN A 23 14.51 -6.93 0.87
N SER A 24 14.84 -5.71 0.40
CA SER A 24 15.57 -4.73 1.18
C SER A 24 14.75 -4.23 2.38
N ALA A 25 13.45 -3.99 2.21
CA ALA A 25 12.55 -3.61 3.29
C ALA A 25 12.43 -4.72 4.36
N ILE A 26 12.37 -5.99 3.94
CA ILE A 26 12.42 -7.16 4.85
C ILE A 26 13.73 -7.16 5.62
N ALA A 27 14.87 -6.97 4.95
CA ALA A 27 16.20 -6.93 5.57
C ALA A 27 16.36 -5.78 6.58
N LEU A 28 15.73 -4.62 6.32
CA LEU A 28 15.63 -3.51 7.28
C LEU A 28 14.75 -3.84 8.50
N GLY A 29 13.96 -4.91 8.43
CA GLY A 29 13.02 -5.32 9.47
C GLY A 29 11.76 -4.46 9.50
N CYS A 30 11.27 -4.02 8.36
CA CYS A 30 9.96 -3.37 8.26
C CYS A 30 8.85 -4.32 8.70
N ASP A 31 7.83 -3.77 9.35
CA ASP A 31 6.70 -4.55 9.86
C ASP A 31 5.72 -4.91 8.73
N LEU A 32 5.64 -4.03 7.72
CA LEU A 32 4.72 -4.13 6.60
C LEU A 32 5.43 -3.75 5.28
N LEU A 33 5.06 -4.44 4.20
CA LEU A 33 5.35 -4.05 2.83
C LEU A 33 4.08 -3.47 2.23
N GLU A 34 4.17 -2.27 1.73
CA GLU A 34 3.07 -1.66 0.98
C GLU A 34 3.37 -1.77 -0.50
N LEU A 35 2.35 -2.10 -1.30
CA LEU A 35 2.43 -2.37 -2.73
C LEU A 35 1.12 -2.05 -3.44
N ASP A 36 1.25 -1.68 -4.73
CA ASP A 36 0.14 -1.31 -5.61
C ASP A 36 -0.13 -2.39 -6.64
N VAL A 37 -1.40 -2.71 -6.91
CA VAL A 37 -1.74 -3.78 -7.86
C VAL A 37 -2.69 -3.34 -8.97
N HIS A 38 -2.39 -3.86 -10.18
CA HIS A 38 -3.22 -3.73 -11.37
C HIS A 38 -3.49 -5.10 -12.00
N LEU A 39 -4.60 -5.21 -12.74
CA LEU A 39 -4.92 -6.42 -13.50
C LEU A 39 -4.30 -6.36 -14.90
N THR A 40 -3.60 -7.42 -15.29
CA THR A 40 -3.04 -7.58 -16.64
C THR A 40 -4.09 -8.07 -17.64
N ARG A 41 -3.77 -8.05 -18.95
CA ARG A 41 -4.63 -8.56 -20.02
C ARG A 41 -5.01 -10.03 -19.84
N ASP A 42 -4.07 -10.85 -19.36
CA ASP A 42 -4.27 -12.27 -19.06
C ASP A 42 -4.77 -12.55 -17.63
N ARG A 43 -5.28 -11.47 -16.98
CA ARG A 43 -5.90 -11.51 -15.64
C ARG A 43 -4.97 -11.99 -14.52
N ASN A 44 -3.67 -11.80 -14.65
CA ASN A 44 -2.72 -11.87 -13.55
C ASN A 44 -2.69 -10.54 -12.81
N VAL A 45 -2.13 -10.53 -11.60
CA VAL A 45 -2.00 -9.32 -10.77
C VAL A 45 -0.56 -8.84 -10.84
N ALA A 46 -0.34 -7.71 -11.52
CA ALA A 46 0.95 -7.03 -11.59
C ALA A 46 1.13 -6.08 -10.41
N VAL A 47 2.38 -5.92 -9.94
CA VAL A 47 2.72 -4.98 -8.87
C VAL A 47 3.41 -3.76 -9.46
N ILE A 48 2.65 -2.68 -9.60
CA ILE A 48 3.08 -1.40 -10.19
C ILE A 48 2.08 -0.31 -9.77
N HIS A 49 2.54 0.94 -9.56
CA HIS A 49 1.67 2.00 -9.07
C HIS A 49 0.77 2.60 -10.14
N ASP A 50 1.37 3.04 -11.27
CA ASP A 50 0.61 3.73 -12.30
C ASP A 50 -0.13 2.74 -13.19
N ALA A 51 -1.30 3.12 -13.65
CA ALA A 51 -2.06 2.35 -14.62
C ALA A 51 -1.39 2.28 -16.01
N THR A 52 -0.31 3.06 -16.21
CA THR A 52 0.50 3.09 -17.43
C THR A 52 1.98 2.94 -17.11
N LEU A 53 2.79 2.58 -18.11
CA LEU A 53 4.14 2.04 -17.92
C LEU A 53 5.25 3.10 -17.97
N GLU A 54 4.98 4.31 -18.47
CA GLU A 54 5.99 5.28 -18.91
C GLU A 54 6.86 5.81 -17.78
N ARG A 55 6.30 6.05 -16.59
CA ARG A 55 7.02 6.68 -15.48
C ARG A 55 8.06 5.76 -14.86
N THR A 56 7.68 4.51 -14.62
CA THR A 56 8.48 3.59 -13.81
C THR A 56 9.16 2.49 -14.60
N THR A 57 8.92 2.39 -15.93
CA THR A 57 9.51 1.33 -16.76
C THR A 57 10.09 1.87 -18.07
N ASN A 58 10.64 0.97 -18.87
CA ASN A 58 11.00 1.22 -20.28
C ASN A 58 9.86 0.88 -21.26
N GLY A 59 8.68 0.52 -20.77
CA GLY A 59 7.48 0.26 -21.58
C GLY A 59 6.63 1.50 -21.77
N THR A 60 5.56 1.35 -22.55
CA THR A 60 4.56 2.38 -22.83
C THR A 60 3.15 1.80 -22.87
N GLY A 61 2.17 2.64 -22.57
CA GLY A 61 0.75 2.29 -22.62
C GLY A 61 0.22 1.64 -21.34
N PRO A 62 -1.06 1.24 -21.35
CA PRO A 62 -1.72 0.71 -20.17
C PRO A 62 -1.18 -0.66 -19.72
N VAL A 63 -1.01 -0.84 -18.40
CA VAL A 63 -0.66 -2.14 -17.79
C VAL A 63 -1.63 -3.23 -18.23
N ALA A 64 -2.92 -2.93 -18.26
CA ALA A 64 -3.98 -3.85 -18.66
C ALA A 64 -3.92 -4.31 -20.13
N SER A 65 -3.08 -3.70 -20.97
CA SER A 65 -2.89 -4.12 -22.37
C SER A 65 -1.85 -5.22 -22.55
N LEU A 66 -1.05 -5.51 -21.52
CA LEU A 66 0.02 -6.51 -21.54
C LEU A 66 -0.31 -7.71 -20.65
N THR A 67 0.22 -8.87 -21.03
CA THR A 67 0.24 -10.07 -20.17
C THR A 67 1.30 -9.91 -19.08
N ALA A 68 1.20 -10.70 -18.01
CA ALA A 68 2.22 -10.73 -16.97
C ALA A 68 3.61 -11.11 -17.54
N ALA A 69 3.66 -12.03 -18.50
CA ALA A 69 4.91 -12.43 -19.16
C ALA A 69 5.52 -11.28 -19.98
N GLU A 70 4.72 -10.45 -20.63
CA GLU A 70 5.17 -9.26 -21.35
C GLU A 70 5.69 -8.18 -20.39
N LEU A 71 4.96 -7.93 -19.28
CA LEU A 71 5.39 -7.01 -18.21
C LEU A 71 6.72 -7.44 -17.57
N GLY A 72 6.91 -8.71 -17.29
CA GLY A 72 8.15 -9.26 -16.73
C GLY A 72 9.40 -9.09 -17.61
N ARG A 73 9.24 -8.74 -18.90
CA ARG A 73 10.36 -8.39 -19.80
C ARG A 73 10.75 -6.91 -19.71
N LEU A 74 9.89 -6.07 -19.18
CA LEU A 74 10.21 -4.67 -18.95
C LEU A 74 11.17 -4.52 -17.78
N ARG A 75 11.81 -3.36 -17.73
CA ARG A 75 12.75 -3.04 -16.65
C ARG A 75 12.27 -1.80 -15.92
N LEU A 76 12.28 -1.89 -14.59
CA LEU A 76 11.91 -0.77 -13.72
C LEU A 76 13.01 0.28 -13.68
N ARG A 77 12.61 1.52 -13.45
CA ARG A 77 13.51 2.64 -13.19
C ARG A 77 13.77 2.77 -11.68
N GLY A 78 15.01 3.11 -11.34
CA GLY A 78 15.38 3.48 -9.98
C GLY A 78 14.91 4.89 -9.59
N PRO A 79 15.15 5.30 -8.32
CA PRO A 79 14.86 6.66 -7.86
C PRO A 79 15.57 7.75 -8.67
N ASP A 80 16.73 7.42 -9.25
CA ASP A 80 17.52 8.27 -10.16
C ASP A 80 16.97 8.29 -11.59
N LYS A 81 15.83 7.61 -11.84
CA LYS A 81 15.18 7.44 -13.15
C LYS A 81 15.96 6.60 -14.17
N GLN A 82 17.10 6.02 -13.77
CA GLN A 82 17.85 5.10 -14.63
C GLN A 82 17.20 3.73 -14.65
N LEU A 83 17.31 3.04 -15.79
CA LEU A 83 16.84 1.65 -15.90
C LEU A 83 17.72 0.73 -15.05
N THR A 84 17.06 -0.18 -14.36
CA THR A 84 17.69 -1.20 -13.53
C THR A 84 17.57 -2.58 -14.18
N ALA A 85 18.07 -3.63 -13.52
CA ALA A 85 17.85 -5.02 -13.92
C ALA A 85 16.50 -5.58 -13.43
N GLU A 86 15.79 -4.85 -12.54
CA GLU A 86 14.55 -5.30 -11.92
C GLU A 86 13.39 -5.35 -12.93
N PRO A 87 12.70 -6.49 -13.07
CA PRO A 87 11.47 -6.59 -13.86
C PRO A 87 10.27 -6.05 -13.07
N VAL A 88 9.14 -5.84 -13.75
CA VAL A 88 7.85 -5.64 -13.09
C VAL A 88 7.41 -6.97 -12.48
N PRO A 89 7.22 -7.06 -11.14
CA PRO A 89 6.84 -8.32 -10.50
C PRO A 89 5.33 -8.55 -10.55
N THR A 90 4.94 -9.77 -10.23
CA THR A 90 3.56 -10.15 -9.94
C THR A 90 3.30 -10.14 -8.44
N LEU A 91 2.02 -10.15 -8.03
CA LEU A 91 1.64 -10.31 -6.63
C LEU A 91 2.16 -11.64 -6.05
N ASP A 92 2.17 -12.71 -6.84
CA ASP A 92 2.68 -14.01 -6.39
C ASP A 92 4.18 -13.95 -6.05
N ASP A 93 4.98 -13.15 -6.77
CA ASP A 93 6.40 -12.92 -6.45
C ASP A 93 6.57 -12.24 -5.08
N VAL A 94 5.77 -11.20 -4.79
CA VAL A 94 5.82 -10.50 -3.50
C VAL A 94 5.31 -11.38 -2.36
N ILE A 95 4.25 -12.14 -2.59
CA ILE A 95 3.73 -13.13 -1.65
C ILE A 95 4.80 -14.16 -1.29
N ALA A 96 5.53 -14.67 -2.28
CA ALA A 96 6.62 -15.62 -2.05
C ALA A 96 7.72 -15.04 -1.14
N LEU A 97 8.06 -13.76 -1.31
CA LEU A 97 9.00 -13.06 -0.43
C LEU A 97 8.48 -12.95 1.01
N ALA A 98 7.20 -12.58 1.18
CA ALA A 98 6.59 -12.43 2.49
C ALA A 98 6.47 -13.76 3.24
N VAL A 99 6.25 -14.87 2.52
CA VAL A 99 6.23 -16.24 3.08
C VAL A 99 7.63 -16.68 3.49
N ALA A 100 8.65 -16.38 2.67
CA ALA A 100 10.04 -16.77 2.92
C ALA A 100 10.77 -15.86 3.92
N ALA A 101 10.16 -14.75 4.34
CA ALA A 101 10.79 -13.80 5.23
C ALA A 101 11.18 -14.45 6.58
N PRO A 102 12.40 -14.19 7.10
CA PRO A 102 12.89 -14.81 8.35
C PRO A 102 12.10 -14.35 9.59
N THR A 103 11.49 -13.18 9.52
CA THR A 103 10.52 -12.67 10.49
C THR A 103 9.21 -12.38 9.78
N PRO A 104 8.05 -12.64 10.42
CA PRO A 104 6.77 -12.35 9.81
C PRO A 104 6.64 -10.89 9.39
N VAL A 105 6.36 -10.66 8.12
CA VAL A 105 6.06 -9.34 7.55
C VAL A 105 4.63 -9.33 7.02
N GLY A 106 3.90 -8.23 7.22
CA GLY A 106 2.54 -8.07 6.68
C GLY A 106 2.56 -7.37 5.33
N LEU A 107 1.42 -7.44 4.62
CA LEU A 107 1.22 -6.79 3.32
C LEU A 107 0.10 -5.75 3.41
N LEU A 108 0.34 -4.56 2.87
CA LEU A 108 -0.67 -3.55 2.56
C LEU A 108 -0.82 -3.53 1.03
N VAL A 109 -1.92 -4.08 0.53
CA VAL A 109 -2.13 -4.26 -0.93
C VAL A 109 -3.14 -3.24 -1.41
N GLU A 110 -2.67 -2.20 -2.10
CA GLU A 110 -3.53 -1.19 -2.69
C GLU A 110 -4.06 -1.64 -4.06
N VAL A 111 -5.38 -1.78 -4.17
CA VAL A 111 -6.05 -2.07 -5.43
C VAL A 111 -6.29 -0.76 -6.17
N LYS A 112 -5.67 -0.63 -7.35
CA LYS A 112 -5.74 0.55 -8.21
C LYS A 112 -6.84 0.44 -9.25
N GLU A 113 -7.21 1.60 -9.83
CA GLU A 113 -8.05 1.69 -11.01
C GLU A 113 -7.24 1.57 -12.31
N SER A 114 -7.94 1.22 -13.39
CA SER A 114 -7.36 1.17 -14.74
C SER A 114 -7.00 2.57 -15.25
N ALA A 115 -6.29 2.64 -16.37
CA ALA A 115 -5.94 3.90 -17.04
C ALA A 115 -7.16 4.73 -17.50
N THR A 116 -8.35 4.18 -17.48
CA THR A 116 -9.61 4.89 -17.75
C THR A 116 -10.33 5.35 -16.49
N GLY A 117 -9.74 5.18 -15.31
CA GLY A 117 -10.36 5.51 -14.01
C GLY A 117 -11.54 4.59 -13.68
N VAL A 118 -11.50 3.35 -14.12
CA VAL A 118 -12.53 2.35 -13.84
C VAL A 118 -11.90 1.17 -13.10
N SER A 119 -12.58 0.71 -12.07
CA SER A 119 -12.17 -0.48 -11.31
C SER A 119 -12.12 -1.71 -12.22
N TYR A 120 -11.12 -2.55 -12.01
CA TYR A 120 -10.98 -3.81 -12.74
C TYR A 120 -12.03 -4.82 -12.29
N ASP A 121 -12.71 -5.46 -13.24
CA ASP A 121 -13.61 -6.56 -12.91
C ASP A 121 -12.84 -7.78 -12.38
N GLY A 122 -13.12 -8.19 -11.15
CA GLY A 122 -12.59 -9.38 -10.50
C GLY A 122 -11.13 -9.30 -10.02
N ILE A 123 -10.56 -8.12 -9.85
CA ILE A 123 -9.22 -7.97 -9.26
C ILE A 123 -9.23 -8.36 -7.79
N GLU A 124 -10.28 -8.03 -7.04
CA GLU A 124 -10.41 -8.36 -5.63
C GLU A 124 -10.42 -9.87 -5.41
N GLU A 125 -11.16 -10.63 -6.22
CA GLU A 125 -11.18 -12.10 -6.16
C GLU A 125 -9.78 -12.70 -6.42
N ARG A 126 -9.03 -12.11 -7.36
CA ARG A 126 -7.66 -12.56 -7.68
C ARG A 126 -6.72 -12.33 -6.52
N VAL A 127 -6.72 -11.12 -5.96
CA VAL A 127 -5.89 -10.76 -4.81
C VAL A 127 -6.24 -11.64 -3.60
N LEU A 128 -7.52 -11.75 -3.27
CA LEU A 128 -7.99 -12.58 -2.15
C LEU A 128 -7.61 -14.05 -2.32
N THR A 129 -7.74 -14.60 -3.54
CA THR A 129 -7.36 -15.98 -3.85
C THR A 129 -5.86 -16.20 -3.67
N ALA A 130 -5.01 -15.28 -4.17
CA ALA A 130 -3.56 -15.38 -4.03
C ALA A 130 -3.14 -15.37 -2.56
N LEU A 131 -3.68 -14.44 -1.76
CA LEU A 131 -3.43 -14.36 -0.31
C LEU A 131 -3.91 -15.61 0.44
N ALA A 132 -5.09 -16.14 0.08
CA ALA A 132 -5.65 -17.33 0.71
C ALA A 132 -4.79 -18.59 0.44
N ARG A 133 -4.33 -18.77 -0.80
CA ARG A 133 -3.43 -19.88 -1.17
C ARG A 133 -2.13 -19.87 -0.36
N ALA A 134 -1.61 -18.68 -0.08
CA ALA A 134 -0.40 -18.48 0.72
C ALA A 134 -0.64 -18.44 2.24
N ARG A 135 -1.89 -18.50 2.70
CA ARG A 135 -2.29 -18.36 4.12
C ARG A 135 -1.83 -17.05 4.75
N LEU A 136 -1.92 -15.96 3.96
CA LEU A 136 -1.51 -14.61 4.40
C LEU A 136 -2.70 -13.71 4.79
N GLN A 137 -3.94 -14.21 4.85
CA GLN A 137 -5.13 -13.40 5.10
C GLN A 137 -5.05 -12.62 6.42
N ASP A 138 -4.45 -13.22 7.45
CA ASP A 138 -4.30 -12.59 8.76
C ASP A 138 -3.10 -11.63 8.85
N ARG A 139 -2.29 -11.57 7.79
CA ARG A 139 -1.13 -10.67 7.68
C ARG A 139 -1.22 -9.72 6.49
N ALA A 140 -2.38 -9.59 5.87
CA ALA A 140 -2.61 -8.69 4.76
C ALA A 140 -3.79 -7.78 5.03
N THR A 141 -3.71 -6.55 4.54
CA THR A 141 -4.80 -5.57 4.51
C THR A 141 -4.99 -5.13 3.06
N ILE A 142 -6.21 -5.19 2.55
CA ILE A 142 -6.53 -4.63 1.22
C ILE A 142 -6.83 -3.14 1.38
N MET A 143 -6.18 -2.30 0.58
CA MET A 143 -6.36 -0.86 0.63
C MET A 143 -6.95 -0.34 -0.68
N ALA A 144 -7.73 0.72 -0.61
CA ALA A 144 -8.20 1.44 -1.79
C ALA A 144 -8.73 2.83 -1.43
N PHE A 145 -8.63 3.75 -2.37
CA PHE A 145 -9.38 5.01 -2.38
C PHE A 145 -10.85 4.78 -2.76
N GLU A 146 -11.10 3.74 -3.58
CA GLU A 146 -12.42 3.43 -4.11
C GLU A 146 -13.26 2.67 -3.08
N ARG A 147 -14.38 3.30 -2.67
CA ARG A 147 -15.36 2.68 -1.74
C ARG A 147 -15.88 1.33 -2.26
N GLY A 148 -16.01 1.22 -3.58
CA GLY A 148 -16.49 0.01 -4.25
C GLY A 148 -15.58 -1.20 -3.98
N VAL A 149 -14.26 -1.01 -4.02
CA VAL A 149 -13.27 -2.04 -3.70
C VAL A 149 -13.42 -2.52 -2.25
N ILE A 150 -13.49 -1.59 -1.28
CA ILE A 150 -13.66 -1.94 0.13
C ILE A 150 -14.96 -2.74 0.33
N THR A 151 -16.07 -2.26 -0.25
CA THR A 151 -17.36 -2.95 -0.17
C THR A 151 -17.31 -4.34 -0.79
N ARG A 152 -16.66 -4.48 -1.97
CA ARG A 152 -16.53 -5.76 -2.66
C ARG A 152 -15.70 -6.76 -1.87
N VAL A 153 -14.53 -6.34 -1.35
CA VAL A 153 -13.67 -7.18 -0.50
C VAL A 153 -14.43 -7.65 0.74
N ARG A 154 -15.16 -6.74 1.41
CA ARG A 154 -15.97 -7.06 2.58
C ARG A 154 -17.07 -8.10 2.28
N ALA A 155 -17.69 -8.01 1.10
CA ALA A 155 -18.71 -8.98 0.67
C ALA A 155 -18.10 -10.36 0.38
N LEU A 156 -16.92 -10.41 -0.27
CA LEU A 156 -16.25 -11.66 -0.64
C LEU A 156 -15.54 -12.35 0.53
N ALA A 157 -14.93 -11.55 1.41
CA ALA A 157 -14.12 -12.03 2.54
C ALA A 157 -14.37 -11.17 3.78
N PRO A 158 -15.48 -11.36 4.52
CA PRO A 158 -15.89 -10.49 5.63
C PRO A 158 -14.86 -10.31 6.76
N ARG A 159 -13.92 -11.26 6.90
CA ARG A 159 -12.85 -11.21 7.90
C ARG A 159 -11.53 -10.61 7.39
N MET A 160 -11.42 -10.34 6.08
CA MET A 160 -10.23 -9.71 5.50
C MET A 160 -10.11 -8.28 6.00
N PRO A 161 -8.97 -7.89 6.60
CA PRO A 161 -8.73 -6.49 6.95
C PRO A 161 -8.77 -5.60 5.72
N THR A 162 -9.42 -4.43 5.84
CA THR A 162 -9.49 -3.44 4.76
C THR A 162 -9.16 -2.06 5.28
N SER A 163 -8.44 -1.26 4.49
CA SER A 163 -8.10 0.12 4.80
C SER A 163 -8.69 1.06 3.74
N PHE A 164 -9.55 1.97 4.17
CA PHE A 164 -10.06 3.02 3.29
C PHE A 164 -9.05 4.17 3.23
N LEU A 165 -8.57 4.48 2.03
CA LEU A 165 -7.60 5.55 1.81
C LEU A 165 -8.30 6.89 1.59
N VAL A 166 -7.81 7.93 2.28
CA VAL A 166 -8.35 9.29 2.18
C VAL A 166 -7.22 10.30 2.08
N ASP A 167 -7.26 11.11 1.03
CA ASP A 167 -6.38 12.25 0.80
C ASP A 167 -7.03 13.58 1.20
N ARG A 168 -6.27 14.65 1.11
CA ARG A 168 -6.73 16.02 1.38
C ARG A 168 -7.82 16.44 0.42
N ASP A 169 -7.69 16.09 -0.86
CA ASP A 169 -8.63 16.51 -1.89
C ASP A 169 -10.05 15.96 -1.63
N ALA A 170 -10.14 14.71 -1.16
CA ALA A 170 -11.42 14.10 -0.79
C ALA A 170 -12.08 14.83 0.38
N VAL A 171 -11.29 15.22 1.41
CA VAL A 171 -11.78 15.96 2.58
C VAL A 171 -12.25 17.35 2.18
N GLU A 172 -11.48 18.07 1.37
CA GLU A 172 -11.81 19.41 0.88
C GLU A 172 -13.06 19.41 -0.01
N LYS A 173 -13.15 18.48 -0.95
CA LYS A 173 -14.34 18.31 -1.81
C LYS A 173 -15.61 18.02 -1.02
N ALA A 174 -15.49 17.27 0.07
CA ALA A 174 -16.61 16.95 0.93
C ALA A 174 -16.97 18.09 1.91
N GLY A 175 -16.15 19.14 2.02
CA GLY A 175 -16.30 20.16 3.04
C GLY A 175 -16.25 19.59 4.47
N ALA A 176 -15.52 18.48 4.65
CA ALA A 176 -15.47 17.72 5.88
C ALA A 176 -14.28 18.13 6.76
N ARG A 177 -14.38 17.79 8.05
CA ARG A 177 -13.24 17.87 8.96
C ARG A 177 -12.47 16.55 8.94
N PRO A 178 -11.13 16.55 9.15
CA PRO A 178 -10.32 15.34 9.08
C PRO A 178 -10.83 14.18 9.95
N GLU A 179 -11.32 14.44 11.17
CA GLU A 179 -11.83 13.40 12.08
C GLU A 179 -13.08 12.68 11.56
N GLN A 180 -13.83 13.29 10.63
CA GLN A 180 -14.99 12.65 10.00
C GLN A 180 -14.62 11.55 9.01
N THR A 181 -13.37 11.51 8.55
CA THR A 181 -12.87 10.43 7.67
C THR A 181 -12.91 9.07 8.37
N VAL A 182 -12.78 9.06 9.69
CA VAL A 182 -12.93 7.84 10.51
C VAL A 182 -14.36 7.28 10.39
N ASP A 183 -15.37 8.16 10.38
CA ASP A 183 -16.76 7.74 10.20
C ASP A 183 -17.02 7.19 8.80
N TRP A 184 -16.29 7.70 7.77
CA TRP A 184 -16.36 7.15 6.42
C TRP A 184 -15.81 5.72 6.36
N ALA A 185 -14.65 5.47 7.00
CA ALA A 185 -14.08 4.13 7.08
C ALA A 185 -15.01 3.17 7.85
N ALA A 186 -15.54 3.61 8.99
CA ALA A 186 -16.46 2.83 9.81
C ALA A 186 -17.75 2.48 9.05
N ALA A 187 -18.31 3.41 8.29
CA ALA A 187 -19.52 3.19 7.49
C ALA A 187 -19.32 2.16 6.37
N LEU A 188 -18.09 2.01 5.86
CA LEU A 188 -17.73 0.97 4.91
C LEU A 188 -17.42 -0.38 5.59
N GLY A 189 -17.38 -0.42 6.93
CA GLY A 189 -16.93 -1.58 7.70
C GLY A 189 -15.44 -1.86 7.54
N ALA A 190 -14.63 -0.86 7.15
CA ALA A 190 -13.19 -0.99 7.10
C ALA A 190 -12.62 -1.15 8.51
N SER A 191 -11.55 -1.94 8.64
CA SER A 191 -10.81 -2.09 9.90
C SER A 191 -9.81 -0.97 10.14
N ASP A 192 -9.37 -0.31 9.06
CA ASP A 192 -8.32 0.68 9.05
C ASP A 192 -8.71 1.90 8.22
N LEU A 193 -8.20 3.06 8.62
CA LEU A 193 -8.17 4.30 7.83
C LEU A 193 -6.74 4.59 7.43
N GLY A 194 -6.46 4.69 6.12
CA GLY A 194 -5.20 5.19 5.60
C GLY A 194 -5.32 6.67 5.24
N LEU A 195 -4.80 7.56 6.07
CA LEU A 195 -4.99 9.00 5.94
C LEU A 195 -3.71 9.70 5.45
N GLN A 196 -3.84 10.66 4.54
CA GLN A 196 -2.73 11.54 4.20
C GLN A 196 -2.24 12.23 5.47
N TYR A 197 -0.95 12.05 5.82
CA TYR A 197 -0.40 12.39 7.15
C TYR A 197 -0.62 13.84 7.59
N SER A 198 -0.68 14.78 6.64
CA SER A 198 -0.91 16.20 6.91
C SER A 198 -2.31 16.53 7.44
N LEU A 199 -3.22 15.55 7.44
CA LEU A 199 -4.57 15.64 8.00
C LEU A 199 -4.67 15.01 9.40
N ALA A 200 -3.65 14.26 9.82
CA ALA A 200 -3.66 13.56 11.10
C ALA A 200 -3.32 14.51 12.25
N ASP A 201 -4.19 14.55 13.24
CA ASP A 201 -4.03 15.29 14.49
C ASP A 201 -4.57 14.48 15.68
N GLU A 202 -4.51 15.05 16.87
CA GLU A 202 -5.00 14.41 18.10
C GLU A 202 -6.51 14.09 18.04
N ARG A 203 -7.32 14.89 17.30
CA ARG A 203 -8.77 14.66 17.17
C ARG A 203 -9.04 13.45 16.31
N VAL A 204 -8.29 13.30 15.20
CA VAL A 204 -8.38 12.12 14.33
C VAL A 204 -7.98 10.86 15.10
N VAL A 205 -6.86 10.89 15.85
CA VAL A 205 -6.42 9.76 16.67
C VAL A 205 -7.45 9.40 17.74
N ALA A 206 -7.98 10.40 18.46
CA ALA A 206 -9.02 10.17 19.46
C ALA A 206 -10.27 9.52 18.85
N ARG A 207 -10.74 10.05 17.70
CA ARG A 207 -11.91 9.53 17.01
C ARG A 207 -11.68 8.10 16.49
N ALA A 208 -10.48 7.81 15.93
CA ALA A 208 -10.12 6.48 15.47
C ALA A 208 -10.13 5.45 16.60
N ARG A 209 -9.58 5.80 17.77
CA ARG A 209 -9.63 4.96 18.99
C ARG A 209 -11.05 4.68 19.46
N GLU A 210 -11.92 5.72 19.52
CA GLU A 210 -13.33 5.57 19.88
C GLU A 210 -14.06 4.62 18.93
N ALA A 211 -13.81 4.76 17.63
CA ALA A 211 -14.42 3.94 16.59
C ALA A 211 -13.79 2.54 16.48
N ARG A 212 -12.66 2.27 17.13
CA ARG A 212 -11.84 1.05 16.98
C ARG A 212 -11.38 0.84 15.56
N ILE A 213 -11.04 1.92 14.85
CA ILE A 213 -10.43 1.92 13.53
C ILE A 213 -8.93 2.15 13.72
N ALA A 214 -8.09 1.29 13.13
CA ALA A 214 -6.66 1.51 13.13
C ALA A 214 -6.31 2.70 12.20
N LEU A 215 -5.43 3.59 12.63
CA LEU A 215 -5.02 4.77 11.86
C LEU A 215 -3.63 4.56 11.25
N GLY A 216 -3.57 4.37 9.94
CA GLY A 216 -2.35 4.45 9.15
C GLY A 216 -2.19 5.83 8.51
N VAL A 217 -0.96 6.32 8.39
CA VAL A 217 -0.68 7.57 7.70
C VAL A 217 0.34 7.39 6.58
N TRP A 218 0.17 8.15 5.48
CA TRP A 218 0.98 8.09 4.27
C TRP A 218 1.12 9.48 3.61
N THR A 219 2.13 9.80 2.78
CA THR A 219 3.45 9.17 2.79
C THR A 219 4.39 10.08 3.56
N VAL A 220 5.03 9.56 4.62
CA VAL A 220 5.78 10.38 5.58
C VAL A 220 7.27 10.14 5.38
N ASN A 221 8.01 11.13 4.84
CA ASN A 221 9.36 10.91 4.31
C ASN A 221 10.49 11.68 5.03
N ASP A 222 10.18 12.70 5.80
CA ASP A 222 11.17 13.49 6.54
C ASP A 222 11.17 13.17 8.05
N ALA A 223 12.31 13.41 8.69
CA ALA A 223 12.50 13.03 10.09
C ALA A 223 11.56 13.75 11.07
N ALA A 224 11.21 15.00 10.81
CA ALA A 224 10.34 15.78 11.70
C ALA A 224 8.90 15.27 11.62
N SER A 225 8.39 15.07 10.40
CA SER A 225 7.05 14.51 10.17
C SER A 225 6.93 13.06 10.69
N ILE A 226 7.96 12.22 10.50
CA ILE A 226 7.97 10.85 11.04
C ILE A 226 7.87 10.90 12.58
N ARG A 227 8.72 11.71 13.25
CA ARG A 227 8.67 11.86 14.72
C ARG A 227 7.28 12.34 15.17
N ALA A 228 6.74 13.37 14.53
CA ALA A 228 5.41 13.87 14.87
C ALA A 228 4.32 12.78 14.79
N MET A 229 4.34 11.93 13.77
CA MET A 229 3.37 10.83 13.66
C MET A 229 3.60 9.71 14.68
N LEU A 230 4.87 9.42 15.02
CA LEU A 230 5.20 8.47 16.08
C LEU A 230 4.74 9.00 17.46
N ASP A 231 4.97 10.28 17.76
CA ASP A 231 4.57 10.93 19.01
C ASP A 231 3.03 11.04 19.11
N LEU A 232 2.36 11.28 17.99
CA LEU A 232 0.90 11.29 17.89
C LEU A 232 0.30 9.91 18.17
N GLY A 233 1.09 8.85 18.02
CA GLY A 233 0.71 7.48 18.33
C GLY A 233 -0.25 6.86 17.31
N VAL A 234 -0.03 7.13 16.01
CA VAL A 234 -0.70 6.42 14.91
C VAL A 234 -0.30 4.94 14.88
N ASP A 235 -1.13 4.08 14.31
CA ASP A 235 -0.89 2.64 14.29
C ASP A 235 0.13 2.23 13.22
N ILE A 236 0.15 2.94 12.07
CA ILE A 236 1.04 2.64 10.93
C ILE A 236 1.59 3.96 10.38
N VAL A 237 2.91 3.98 10.12
CA VAL A 237 3.58 5.02 9.31
C VAL A 237 4.07 4.38 8.03
N THR A 238 3.54 4.82 6.88
CA THR A 238 3.96 4.39 5.54
C THR A 238 4.94 5.42 4.97
N SER A 239 6.14 4.97 4.55
CA SER A 239 7.24 5.85 4.14
C SER A 239 8.03 5.30 2.95
N ASP A 240 8.47 6.21 2.05
CA ASP A 240 9.47 5.93 1.02
C ASP A 240 10.88 5.78 1.60
N ARG A 241 11.06 6.21 2.87
CA ARG A 241 12.31 6.15 3.65
C ARG A 241 12.15 5.21 4.85
N PRO A 242 11.87 3.91 4.59
CA PRO A 242 11.69 2.95 5.68
C PRO A 242 12.93 2.82 6.58
N ASP A 243 14.14 3.06 6.05
CA ASP A 243 15.39 3.13 6.79
C ASP A 243 15.34 4.21 7.89
N LEU A 244 14.88 5.41 7.54
CA LEU A 244 14.72 6.54 8.45
C LEU A 244 13.59 6.28 9.45
N ALA A 245 12.43 5.82 8.97
CA ALA A 245 11.27 5.56 9.82
C ALA A 245 11.56 4.46 10.86
N ARG A 246 12.21 3.37 10.47
CA ARG A 246 12.64 2.29 11.40
C ARG A 246 13.64 2.76 12.43
N ARG A 247 14.63 3.56 12.03
CA ARG A 247 15.61 4.13 12.97
C ARG A 247 14.92 4.99 14.02
N LEU A 248 14.05 5.92 13.61
CA LEU A 248 13.33 6.82 14.52
C LEU A 248 12.36 6.07 15.42
N ALA A 249 11.63 5.08 14.92
CA ALA A 249 10.72 4.26 15.72
C ALA A 249 11.43 3.44 16.82
N ARG A 250 12.73 3.14 16.65
CA ARG A 250 13.56 2.45 17.64
C ARG A 250 14.23 3.41 18.65
N GLY A 251 13.90 4.69 18.62
CA GLY A 251 14.51 5.71 19.50
C GLY A 251 15.90 6.20 19.05
N GLY A 252 16.29 5.93 17.79
CA GLY A 252 17.50 6.46 17.19
C GLY A 252 17.39 7.96 16.88
N ALA A 253 18.45 8.71 17.15
CA ALA A 253 18.55 10.13 16.80
C ALA A 253 18.79 10.34 15.29
#